data_f73c2c1378e8096f0c3215d30ba6ef8a
#
_entry.id   f73c2c1378e8096f0c3215d30ba6ef8a
#
_cell.length_a   1.000
_cell.length_b   1.000
_cell.length_c   1.000
_cell.angle_alpha   90.00
_cell.angle_beta   90.00
_cell.angle_gamma   90.00
#
_symmetry.space_group_name_H-M   'P 1'
#
loop_
_entity.id
_entity.type
_entity.pdbx_description
1 polymer ?
#
loop_
_entity_poly.entity_id
_entity_poly.type
_entity_poly.pdbx_seq_one_letter_code
_entity_poly.pdbx_strand_id
1 'polypeptide(L)'
;EGYEFFPAIGMEEPFRYRNKAQYPVGTAKDGSIVMGFYAGRTHSIISCTDCKIGAVENQFILAVIKSWMELNGVAPYDEQTGRGLVRHVLIRTGFHTDEIMVCLVINGIKMSGKLKESLVKRLTEVSLDSDISTDKCIKSIMLNFNTENTNVILGRQCETLWGKSYIEDYIGDIKYQISPLSFFQVNPRQTEKLYGKALEYAGLTGSETVWDLYCGIGTISLF
;
A
#
# COMPACT_ATOMS: atom_id res chain seq x y z
N GLU A 1 9.27 -37.38 22.42
CA GLU A 1 8.07 -36.52 22.52
C GLU A 1 7.52 -36.36 21.10
N GLY A 2 6.28 -36.84 20.84
CA GLY A 2 5.64 -36.77 19.55
C GLY A 2 5.06 -35.39 19.31
N TYR A 3 5.36 -34.78 18.16
CA TYR A 3 4.71 -33.56 17.69
C TYR A 3 3.49 -33.93 16.84
N GLU A 4 2.39 -33.23 17.04
CA GLU A 4 1.23 -33.32 16.17
C GLU A 4 1.31 -32.25 15.06
N PHE A 5 1.22 -32.69 13.82
CA PHE A 5 1.23 -31.79 12.67
C PHE A 5 -0.20 -31.61 12.14
N PHE A 6 -0.68 -30.38 12.22
CA PHE A 6 -1.97 -30.04 11.63
C PHE A 6 -1.82 -29.62 10.18
N PRO A 7 -2.87 -29.78 9.35
CA PRO A 7 -2.88 -29.25 7.98
C PRO A 7 -2.67 -27.73 7.97
N ALA A 8 -2.02 -27.22 6.92
CA ALA A 8 -1.89 -25.80 6.72
C ALA A 8 -3.28 -25.14 6.52
N ILE A 9 -3.50 -24.01 7.19
CA ILE A 9 -4.70 -23.19 7.02
C ILE A 9 -4.54 -22.35 5.76
N GLY A 10 -4.99 -22.89 4.62
CA GLY A 10 -4.89 -22.25 3.32
C GLY A 10 -5.92 -21.14 3.09
N MET A 11 -5.73 -20.42 1.98
CA MET A 11 -6.69 -19.44 1.48
C MET A 11 -7.71 -20.11 0.57
N GLU A 12 -8.96 -19.71 0.67
CA GLU A 12 -10.03 -20.14 -0.24
C GLU A 12 -9.87 -19.48 -1.61
N GLU A 13 -9.58 -18.16 -1.60
CA GLU A 13 -9.33 -17.37 -2.80
C GLU A 13 -7.89 -16.81 -2.78
N PRO A 14 -6.95 -17.37 -3.58
CA PRO A 14 -5.53 -17.02 -3.51
C PRO A 14 -5.16 -15.76 -4.30
N PHE A 15 -6.13 -15.07 -4.91
CA PHE A 15 -5.92 -13.86 -5.68
C PHE A 15 -6.53 -12.64 -5.00
N ARG A 16 -6.08 -11.45 -5.41
CA ARG A 16 -6.63 -10.16 -4.98
C ARG A 16 -6.72 -9.95 -3.46
N TYR A 17 -5.82 -10.59 -2.70
CA TYR A 17 -5.88 -10.58 -1.22
C TYR A 17 -5.04 -9.47 -0.58
N ARG A 18 -4.10 -8.84 -1.32
CA ARG A 18 -3.20 -7.85 -0.73
C ARG A 18 -3.87 -6.47 -0.65
N ASN A 19 -3.96 -5.98 0.58
CA ASN A 19 -4.46 -4.64 0.88
C ASN A 19 -3.39 -3.53 0.75
N LYS A 20 -2.13 -3.89 0.48
CA LYS A 20 -1.03 -2.93 0.28
C LYS A 20 -0.16 -3.35 -0.89
N ALA A 21 0.10 -2.42 -1.79
CA ALA A 21 1.07 -2.58 -2.86
C ALA A 21 2.00 -1.37 -2.92
N GLN A 22 3.27 -1.60 -3.25
CA GLN A 22 4.29 -0.57 -3.43
C GLN A 22 4.93 -0.79 -4.79
N TYR A 23 4.72 0.15 -5.70
CA TYR A 23 5.18 0.06 -7.07
C TYR A 23 6.37 1.01 -7.27
N PRO A 24 7.59 0.51 -7.51
CA PRO A 24 8.67 1.34 -8.01
C PRO A 24 8.29 1.98 -9.35
N VAL A 25 8.72 3.22 -9.52
CA VAL A 25 8.51 4.01 -10.75
C VAL A 25 9.86 4.29 -11.36
N GLY A 26 10.03 3.96 -12.63
CA GLY A 26 11.29 4.13 -13.33
C GLY A 26 11.10 4.45 -14.81
N THR A 27 12.20 4.47 -15.52
CA THR A 27 12.23 4.69 -16.97
C THR A 27 12.61 3.38 -17.68
N ALA A 28 11.80 2.97 -18.63
CA ALA A 28 12.07 1.82 -19.48
C ALA A 28 13.15 2.14 -20.52
N LYS A 29 13.67 1.13 -21.22
CA LYS A 29 14.72 1.31 -22.24
C LYS A 29 14.32 2.23 -23.40
N ASP A 30 13.04 2.30 -23.71
CA ASP A 30 12.48 3.17 -24.74
C ASP A 30 12.19 4.61 -24.26
N GLY A 31 12.55 4.92 -23.00
CA GLY A 31 12.30 6.22 -22.38
C GLY A 31 10.92 6.40 -21.76
N SER A 32 10.02 5.43 -21.88
CA SER A 32 8.68 5.49 -21.29
C SER A 32 8.72 5.28 -19.77
N ILE A 33 7.68 5.81 -19.08
CA ILE A 33 7.51 5.57 -17.65
C ILE A 33 7.02 4.13 -17.43
N VAL A 34 7.73 3.40 -16.59
CA VAL A 34 7.38 2.04 -16.17
C VAL A 34 7.07 1.98 -14.68
N MET A 35 6.03 1.24 -14.34
CA MET A 35 5.62 0.92 -12.96
C MET A 35 5.41 -0.58 -12.85
N GLY A 36 5.81 -1.17 -11.72
CA GLY A 36 5.69 -2.62 -11.56
C GLY A 36 6.45 -3.13 -10.35
N PHE A 37 7.30 -4.14 -10.54
CA PHE A 37 8.10 -4.73 -9.47
C PHE A 37 9.54 -4.95 -9.93
N TYR A 38 10.47 -4.92 -8.99
CA TYR A 38 11.87 -5.22 -9.29
C TYR A 38 12.05 -6.68 -9.70
N ALA A 39 12.79 -6.89 -10.77
CA ALA A 39 13.27 -8.23 -11.12
C ALA A 39 14.20 -8.75 -10.02
N GLY A 40 14.12 -10.04 -9.74
CA GLY A 40 14.90 -10.65 -8.66
C GLY A 40 16.40 -10.33 -8.76
N ARG A 41 16.97 -9.87 -7.66
CA ARG A 41 18.39 -9.49 -7.51
C ARG A 41 18.84 -8.32 -8.41
N THR A 42 17.92 -7.52 -8.92
CA THR A 42 18.22 -6.32 -9.73
C THR A 42 17.32 -5.16 -9.34
N HIS A 43 17.66 -3.94 -9.81
CA HIS A 43 16.81 -2.76 -9.73
C HIS A 43 16.03 -2.49 -11.03
N SER A 44 16.06 -3.45 -11.98
CA SER A 44 15.26 -3.36 -13.20
C SER A 44 13.78 -3.57 -12.88
N ILE A 45 12.92 -2.68 -13.35
CA ILE A 45 11.47 -2.77 -13.12
C ILE A 45 10.84 -3.60 -14.22
N ILE A 46 10.16 -4.68 -13.83
CA ILE A 46 9.25 -5.44 -14.70
C ILE A 46 7.91 -4.73 -14.66
N SER A 47 7.41 -4.29 -15.82
CA SER A 47 6.10 -3.67 -15.94
C SER A 47 5.01 -4.62 -15.46
N CYS A 48 4.30 -4.25 -14.42
CA CYS A 48 3.20 -5.04 -13.86
C CYS A 48 2.24 -4.10 -13.11
N THR A 49 1.22 -3.63 -13.78
CA THR A 49 0.19 -2.78 -13.18
C THR A 49 -1.02 -3.58 -12.69
N ASP A 50 -1.32 -4.72 -13.33
CA ASP A 50 -2.35 -5.68 -12.90
C ASP A 50 -1.72 -6.90 -12.20
N CYS A 51 -1.27 -6.73 -10.96
CA CYS A 51 -0.77 -7.82 -10.14
C CYS A 51 -1.92 -8.69 -9.63
N LYS A 52 -1.89 -9.99 -9.92
CA LYS A 52 -2.99 -10.91 -9.55
C LYS A 52 -3.24 -11.06 -8.05
N ILE A 53 -2.28 -10.74 -7.21
CA ILE A 53 -2.47 -10.75 -5.75
C ILE A 53 -2.86 -9.37 -5.19
N GLY A 54 -2.65 -8.27 -5.94
CA GLY A 54 -3.01 -6.90 -5.56
C GLY A 54 -4.48 -6.60 -5.84
N ALA A 55 -5.02 -5.58 -5.19
CA ALA A 55 -6.36 -5.07 -5.44
C ALA A 55 -6.52 -4.63 -6.91
N VAL A 56 -7.68 -4.86 -7.48
CA VAL A 56 -7.95 -4.62 -8.92
C VAL A 56 -7.91 -3.13 -9.25
N GLU A 57 -8.23 -2.26 -8.31
CA GLU A 57 -8.22 -0.80 -8.43
C GLU A 57 -6.81 -0.24 -8.71
N ASN A 58 -5.78 -0.96 -8.29
CA ASN A 58 -4.39 -0.51 -8.42
C ASN A 58 -4.02 -0.16 -9.87
N GLN A 59 -4.45 -0.96 -10.85
CA GLN A 59 -4.11 -0.73 -12.26
C GLN A 59 -4.65 0.60 -12.79
N PHE A 60 -5.86 0.98 -12.38
CA PHE A 60 -6.50 2.24 -12.80
C PHE A 60 -5.82 3.44 -12.15
N ILE A 61 -5.52 3.34 -10.85
CA ILE A 61 -4.79 4.36 -10.11
C ILE A 61 -3.40 4.59 -10.72
N LEU A 62 -2.68 3.51 -11.04
CA LEU A 62 -1.36 3.59 -11.67
C LEU A 62 -1.42 4.21 -13.06
N ALA A 63 -2.45 3.91 -13.86
CA ALA A 63 -2.67 4.52 -15.16
C ALA A 63 -2.90 6.04 -15.06
N VAL A 64 -3.69 6.48 -14.07
CA VAL A 64 -3.91 7.91 -13.80
C VAL A 64 -2.62 8.60 -13.40
N ILE A 65 -1.84 8.00 -12.50
CA ILE A 65 -0.56 8.57 -12.04
C ILE A 65 0.44 8.65 -13.21
N LYS A 66 0.54 7.59 -14.03
CA LYS A 66 1.41 7.57 -15.21
C LYS A 66 1.04 8.70 -16.16
N SER A 67 -0.24 8.83 -16.52
CA SER A 67 -0.74 9.92 -17.38
C SER A 67 -0.48 11.30 -16.78
N TRP A 68 -0.65 11.46 -15.45
CA TRP A 68 -0.34 12.70 -14.76
C TRP A 68 1.15 13.06 -14.86
N MET A 69 2.04 12.08 -14.67
CA MET A 69 3.50 12.29 -14.80
C MET A 69 3.86 12.72 -16.22
N GLU A 70 3.36 12.03 -17.23
CA GLU A 70 3.61 12.32 -18.65
C GLU A 70 3.14 13.74 -19.04
N LEU A 71 1.93 14.12 -18.66
CA LEU A 71 1.33 15.42 -19.01
C LEU A 71 2.02 16.61 -18.29
N ASN A 72 2.61 16.39 -17.13
CA ASN A 72 3.27 17.45 -16.36
C ASN A 72 4.80 17.38 -16.47
N GLY A 73 5.37 16.52 -17.29
CA GLY A 73 6.81 16.34 -17.43
C GLY A 73 7.50 15.91 -16.14
N VAL A 74 6.81 15.12 -15.30
CA VAL A 74 7.34 14.63 -14.03
C VAL A 74 8.17 13.38 -14.28
N ALA A 75 9.48 13.48 -14.06
CA ALA A 75 10.40 12.35 -14.28
C ALA A 75 10.35 11.34 -13.13
N PRO A 76 10.44 10.02 -13.44
CA PRO A 76 10.77 8.99 -12.47
C PRO A 76 12.12 9.25 -11.81
N TYR A 77 12.27 8.82 -10.56
CA TYR A 77 13.56 8.87 -9.87
C TYR A 77 14.51 7.82 -10.46
N ASP A 78 15.71 8.27 -10.75
CA ASP A 78 16.82 7.44 -11.21
C ASP A 78 17.85 7.29 -10.06
N GLU A 79 18.02 6.09 -9.57
CA GLU A 79 18.91 5.77 -8.46
C GLU A 79 20.39 6.00 -8.79
N GLN A 80 20.79 5.91 -10.07
CA GLN A 80 22.19 6.11 -10.49
C GLN A 80 22.58 7.59 -10.49
N THR A 81 21.65 8.43 -10.95
CA THR A 81 21.92 9.89 -11.07
C THR A 81 21.38 10.69 -9.90
N GLY A 82 20.54 10.11 -9.06
CA GLY A 82 19.84 10.78 -7.96
C GLY A 82 18.81 11.82 -8.45
N ARG A 83 18.44 11.80 -9.73
CA ARG A 83 17.53 12.77 -10.36
C ARG A 83 16.14 12.20 -10.55
N GLY A 84 15.17 13.09 -10.77
CA GLY A 84 13.76 12.72 -10.93
C GLY A 84 13.00 12.86 -9.62
N LEU A 85 11.66 12.86 -9.71
CA LEU A 85 10.79 13.20 -8.58
C LEU A 85 10.12 11.96 -7.97
N VAL A 86 9.44 11.13 -8.76
CA VAL A 86 8.61 10.04 -8.24
C VAL A 86 9.42 8.77 -8.14
N ARG A 87 9.54 8.23 -6.92
CA ARG A 87 10.25 6.98 -6.61
C ARG A 87 9.33 5.78 -6.61
N HIS A 88 8.21 5.87 -5.86
CA HIS A 88 7.27 4.77 -5.71
C HIS A 88 5.85 5.31 -5.62
N VAL A 89 4.90 4.43 -5.94
CA VAL A 89 3.48 4.60 -5.62
C VAL A 89 3.09 3.55 -4.59
N LEU A 90 2.66 3.99 -3.41
CA LEU A 90 2.06 3.14 -2.39
C LEU A 90 0.54 3.26 -2.51
N ILE A 91 -0.15 2.13 -2.63
CA ILE A 91 -1.61 2.05 -2.59
C ILE A 91 -2.01 1.14 -1.43
N ARG A 92 -2.94 1.61 -0.61
CA ARG A 92 -3.59 0.83 0.43
C ARG A 92 -5.09 0.79 0.18
N THR A 93 -5.67 -0.39 0.28
CA THR A 93 -7.10 -0.63 0.04
C THR A 93 -7.71 -1.24 1.29
N GLY A 94 -8.73 -0.62 1.85
CA GLY A 94 -9.56 -1.22 2.90
C GLY A 94 -10.33 -2.43 2.34
N PHE A 95 -10.36 -3.53 3.05
CA PHE A 95 -11.08 -4.74 2.64
C PHE A 95 -12.48 -4.81 3.23
N HIS A 96 -12.65 -4.24 4.42
CA HIS A 96 -13.95 -4.15 5.11
C HIS A 96 -14.56 -2.74 5.00
N THR A 97 -13.90 -1.83 4.27
CA THR A 97 -14.37 -0.47 3.98
C THR A 97 -14.24 -0.17 2.49
N ASP A 98 -14.83 0.94 2.03
CA ASP A 98 -14.70 1.46 0.67
C ASP A 98 -13.43 2.31 0.46
N GLU A 99 -12.53 2.39 1.44
CA GLU A 99 -11.46 3.38 1.47
C GLU A 99 -10.19 2.95 0.74
N ILE A 100 -9.68 3.83 -0.12
CA ILE A 100 -8.36 3.71 -0.76
C ILE A 100 -7.49 4.89 -0.36
N MET A 101 -6.22 4.61 -0.04
CA MET A 101 -5.15 5.59 0.09
C MET A 101 -4.18 5.46 -1.07
N VAL A 102 -3.83 6.59 -1.66
CA VAL A 102 -2.76 6.72 -2.64
C VAL A 102 -1.66 7.61 -2.07
N CYS A 103 -0.45 7.10 -1.95
CA CYS A 103 0.70 7.86 -1.45
C CYS A 103 1.85 7.80 -2.46
N LEU A 104 2.25 8.98 -2.99
CA LEU A 104 3.43 9.09 -3.83
C LEU A 104 4.67 9.29 -2.96
N VAL A 105 5.66 8.41 -3.14
CA VAL A 105 6.99 8.58 -2.55
C VAL A 105 7.84 9.41 -3.50
N ILE A 106 8.32 10.56 -3.03
CA ILE A 106 9.05 11.50 -3.87
C ILE A 106 10.46 11.74 -3.37
N ASN A 107 11.37 11.93 -4.33
CA ASN A 107 12.74 12.40 -4.11
C ASN A 107 12.75 13.92 -3.94
N GLY A 108 12.48 14.40 -2.74
CA GLY A 108 12.40 15.82 -2.44
C GLY A 108 11.75 16.08 -1.11
N ILE A 109 11.83 17.32 -0.66
CA ILE A 109 11.21 17.80 0.59
C ILE A 109 9.91 18.57 0.34
N LYS A 110 9.58 18.82 -0.94
CA LYS A 110 8.37 19.53 -1.36
C LYS A 110 8.01 19.20 -2.81
N MET A 111 6.75 19.36 -3.15
CA MET A 111 6.22 19.37 -4.52
C MET A 111 5.55 20.73 -4.76
N SER A 112 5.59 21.25 -6.00
CA SER A 112 4.94 22.53 -6.32
C SER A 112 3.42 22.43 -6.16
N GLY A 113 2.76 23.53 -5.75
CA GLY A 113 1.30 23.60 -5.56
C GLY A 113 0.54 23.17 -6.82
N LYS A 114 0.97 23.65 -7.99
CA LYS A 114 0.37 23.29 -9.28
C LYS A 114 0.39 21.78 -9.55
N LEU A 115 1.48 21.08 -9.24
CA LEU A 115 1.58 19.63 -9.39
C LEU A 115 0.69 18.90 -8.39
N LYS A 116 0.62 19.38 -7.14
CA LYS A 116 -0.26 18.80 -6.10
C LYS A 116 -1.73 18.91 -6.51
N GLU A 117 -2.18 20.10 -6.90
CA GLU A 117 -3.55 20.36 -7.35
C GLU A 117 -3.93 19.50 -8.57
N SER A 118 -3.04 19.42 -9.56
CA SER A 118 -3.24 18.60 -10.75
C SER A 118 -3.34 17.11 -10.42
N LEU A 119 -2.50 16.60 -9.49
CA LEU A 119 -2.53 15.21 -9.04
C LEU A 119 -3.83 14.90 -8.30
N VAL A 120 -4.19 15.73 -7.33
CA VAL A 120 -5.43 15.59 -6.54
C VAL A 120 -6.64 15.57 -7.47
N LYS A 121 -6.75 16.55 -8.36
CA LYS A 121 -7.84 16.63 -9.32
C LYS A 121 -8.01 15.33 -10.11
N ARG A 122 -6.92 14.82 -10.70
CA ARG A 122 -6.99 13.60 -11.50
C ARG A 122 -7.36 12.36 -10.71
N LEU A 123 -6.83 12.22 -9.50
CA LEU A 123 -7.15 11.07 -8.65
C LEU A 123 -8.56 11.13 -8.07
N THR A 124 -9.11 12.32 -7.81
CA THR A 124 -10.48 12.47 -7.33
C THR A 124 -11.53 12.38 -8.44
N GLU A 125 -11.15 12.65 -9.68
CA GLU A 125 -12.03 12.53 -10.86
C GLU A 125 -11.98 11.13 -11.51
N VAL A 126 -11.10 10.23 -11.05
CA VAL A 126 -11.06 8.87 -11.60
C VAL A 126 -12.33 8.12 -11.21
N SER A 127 -13.05 7.65 -12.23
CA SER A 127 -14.19 6.74 -12.05
C SER A 127 -13.65 5.32 -12.00
N LEU A 128 -13.60 4.72 -10.81
CA LEU A 128 -13.26 3.31 -10.65
C LEU A 128 -14.44 2.40 -11.03
N ASP A 129 -15.67 2.94 -11.03
CA ASP A 129 -16.90 2.19 -11.24
C ASP A 129 -17.19 1.84 -12.69
N SER A 130 -16.63 2.60 -13.67
CA SER A 130 -16.97 2.42 -15.09
C SER A 130 -16.41 1.14 -15.69
N ASP A 131 -15.25 0.69 -15.21
CA ASP A 131 -14.50 -0.42 -15.80
C ASP A 131 -14.46 -1.66 -14.89
N ILE A 132 -14.70 -1.49 -13.59
CA ILE A 132 -14.77 -2.56 -12.58
C ILE A 132 -15.96 -2.32 -11.66
N SER A 133 -16.69 -3.37 -11.35
CA SER A 133 -17.74 -3.29 -10.34
C SER A 133 -17.09 -3.23 -8.95
N THR A 134 -16.81 -2.05 -8.46
CA THR A 134 -16.23 -1.80 -7.14
C THR A 134 -16.95 -0.66 -6.44
N ASP A 135 -17.12 -0.78 -5.13
CA ASP A 135 -17.60 0.27 -4.24
C ASP A 135 -16.46 1.12 -3.67
N LYS A 136 -15.21 0.80 -4.05
CA LYS A 136 -14.02 1.48 -3.53
C LYS A 136 -13.86 2.88 -4.09
N CYS A 137 -13.44 3.80 -3.23
CA CYS A 137 -13.12 5.17 -3.62
C CYS A 137 -11.87 5.70 -2.89
N ILE A 138 -11.16 6.62 -3.53
CA ILE A 138 -10.01 7.26 -2.92
C ILE A 138 -10.50 8.19 -1.81
N LYS A 139 -10.04 7.97 -0.57
CA LYS A 139 -10.33 8.79 0.61
C LYS A 139 -9.10 9.52 1.14
N SER A 140 -7.92 9.14 0.67
CA SER A 140 -6.64 9.70 1.12
C SER A 140 -5.67 9.83 -0.04
N ILE A 141 -5.13 11.02 -0.27
CA ILE A 141 -4.04 11.27 -1.21
C ILE A 141 -2.91 11.94 -0.44
N MET A 142 -1.72 11.33 -0.48
CA MET A 142 -0.59 11.73 0.33
C MET A 142 0.71 11.80 -0.46
N LEU A 143 1.67 12.56 0.06
CA LEU A 143 3.08 12.48 -0.31
C LEU A 143 3.86 11.87 0.85
N ASN A 144 4.88 11.09 0.52
CA ASN A 144 5.93 10.68 1.43
C ASN A 144 7.26 11.19 0.88
N PHE A 145 8.05 11.83 1.75
CA PHE A 145 9.32 12.46 1.38
C PHE A 145 10.48 11.52 1.70
N ASN A 146 11.14 11.02 0.66
CA ASN A 146 12.32 10.17 0.81
C ASN A 146 13.44 10.64 -0.13
N THR A 147 14.42 11.34 0.43
CA THR A 147 15.63 11.83 -0.28
C THR A 147 16.84 10.93 -0.05
N GLU A 148 16.70 9.89 0.77
CA GLU A 148 17.81 9.02 1.13
C GLU A 148 18.12 8.02 -0.01
N ASN A 149 19.40 7.78 -0.22
CA ASN A 149 19.86 6.74 -1.16
C ASN A 149 20.03 5.40 -0.42
N THR A 150 18.92 4.81 -0.01
CA THR A 150 18.86 3.54 0.71
C THR A 150 17.76 2.66 0.12
N ASN A 151 17.75 1.38 0.51
CA ASN A 151 16.69 0.43 0.12
C ASN A 151 15.36 0.69 0.87
N VAL A 152 15.31 1.65 1.78
CA VAL A 152 14.08 2.02 2.49
C VAL A 152 13.17 2.80 1.56
N ILE A 153 11.99 2.28 1.29
CA ILE A 153 11.04 2.88 0.35
C ILE A 153 10.41 4.16 0.92
N LEU A 154 9.96 4.11 2.17
CA LEU A 154 9.24 5.22 2.79
C LEU A 154 10.17 6.06 3.68
N GLY A 155 10.19 7.36 3.44
CA GLY A 155 10.79 8.32 4.36
C GLY A 155 9.93 8.53 5.60
N ARG A 156 10.45 9.28 6.57
CA ARG A 156 9.80 9.49 7.87
C ARG A 156 8.67 10.52 7.85
N GLN A 157 8.61 11.36 6.84
CA GLN A 157 7.66 12.47 6.77
C GLN A 157 6.63 12.24 5.67
N CYS A 158 5.37 12.53 5.98
CA CYS A 158 4.26 12.50 5.04
C CYS A 158 3.50 13.84 5.07
N GLU A 159 2.89 14.18 3.94
CA GLU A 159 1.98 15.31 3.78
C GLU A 159 0.66 14.82 3.20
N THR A 160 -0.45 15.21 3.80
CA THR A 160 -1.79 14.95 3.25
C THR A 160 -2.10 16.01 2.20
N LEU A 161 -2.36 15.58 0.97
CA LEU A 161 -2.76 16.48 -0.12
C LEU A 161 -4.27 16.65 -0.18
N TRP A 162 -5.00 15.57 0.10
CA TRP A 162 -6.46 15.56 0.05
C TRP A 162 -7.03 14.45 0.92
N GLY A 163 -8.20 14.70 1.51
CA GLY A 163 -8.91 13.75 2.34
C GLY A 163 -8.27 13.51 3.70
N LYS A 164 -8.31 12.27 4.17
CA LYS A 164 -7.79 11.87 5.48
C LYS A 164 -6.28 11.60 5.42
N SER A 165 -5.57 11.71 6.55
CA SER A 165 -4.16 11.27 6.68
C SER A 165 -4.01 9.75 6.88
N TYR A 166 -5.11 9.01 6.88
CA TYR A 166 -5.20 7.57 7.07
C TYR A 166 -6.40 7.02 6.29
N ILE A 167 -6.48 5.71 6.16
CA ILE A 167 -7.71 4.99 5.83
C ILE A 167 -8.13 4.14 7.01
N GLU A 168 -9.40 3.75 7.04
CA GLU A 168 -9.94 2.85 8.05
C GLU A 168 -10.14 1.46 7.45
N ASP A 169 -9.82 0.44 8.24
CA ASP A 169 -10.14 -0.96 7.92
C ASP A 169 -10.32 -1.75 9.23
N TYR A 170 -10.77 -2.99 9.13
CA TYR A 170 -11.08 -3.82 10.28
C TYR A 170 -10.24 -5.11 10.28
N ILE A 171 -10.02 -5.66 11.48
CA ILE A 171 -9.66 -7.06 11.73
C ILE A 171 -10.66 -7.55 12.78
N GLY A 172 -11.51 -8.51 12.42
CA GLY A 172 -12.69 -8.83 13.22
C GLY A 172 -13.57 -7.59 13.46
N ASP A 173 -13.93 -7.33 14.70
CA ASP A 173 -14.76 -6.19 15.08
C ASP A 173 -13.95 -4.90 15.40
N ILE A 174 -12.63 -4.97 15.35
CA ILE A 174 -11.76 -3.86 15.73
C ILE A 174 -11.40 -3.01 14.53
N LYS A 175 -11.70 -1.70 14.65
CA LYS A 175 -11.38 -0.70 13.65
C LYS A 175 -9.97 -0.14 13.84
N TYR A 176 -9.22 -0.07 12.76
CA TYR A 176 -7.87 0.49 12.72
C TYR A 176 -7.78 1.69 11.80
N GLN A 177 -7.02 2.71 12.22
CA GLN A 177 -6.59 3.82 11.37
C GLN A 177 -5.20 3.52 10.82
N ILE A 178 -5.10 3.44 9.50
CA ILE A 178 -3.90 2.97 8.81
C ILE A 178 -3.30 4.12 8.02
N SER A 179 -2.16 4.66 8.50
CA SER A 179 -1.37 5.68 7.80
C SER A 179 -0.43 5.05 6.75
N PRO A 180 0.24 5.83 5.89
CA PRO A 180 1.25 5.29 4.97
C PRO A 180 2.35 4.49 5.69
N LEU A 181 2.73 4.92 6.90
CA LEU A 181 3.84 4.34 7.67
C LEU A 181 3.41 3.21 8.62
N SER A 182 2.11 3.04 8.87
CA SER A 182 1.61 1.99 9.77
C SER A 182 1.96 0.60 9.24
N PHE A 183 2.42 -0.28 10.12
CA PHE A 183 2.41 -1.71 9.82
C PHE A 183 0.97 -2.21 9.97
N PHE A 184 0.47 -2.88 8.95
CA PHE A 184 -0.82 -3.56 8.94
C PHE A 184 -0.69 -4.80 8.07
N GLN A 185 -1.21 -5.93 8.52
CA GLN A 185 -1.10 -7.20 7.81
C GLN A 185 -1.70 -7.11 6.40
N VAL A 186 -0.96 -7.62 5.42
CA VAL A 186 -1.30 -7.41 3.99
C VAL A 186 -2.38 -8.36 3.47
N ASN A 187 -2.72 -9.39 4.23
CA ASN A 187 -3.77 -10.35 3.92
C ASN A 187 -4.82 -10.38 5.04
N PRO A 188 -5.84 -9.52 5.02
CA PRO A 188 -6.80 -9.37 6.11
C PRO A 188 -7.49 -10.70 6.46
N ARG A 189 -7.96 -11.43 5.45
CA ARG A 189 -8.69 -12.71 5.64
C ARG A 189 -7.86 -13.77 6.37
N GLN A 190 -6.57 -13.91 6.01
CA GLN A 190 -5.68 -14.85 6.69
C GLN A 190 -5.21 -14.30 8.04
N THR A 191 -5.16 -13.00 8.22
CA THR A 191 -4.84 -12.37 9.51
C THR A 191 -5.87 -12.74 10.57
N GLU A 192 -7.15 -12.68 10.26
CA GLU A 192 -8.22 -13.08 11.17
C GLU A 192 -8.11 -14.55 11.55
N LYS A 193 -7.87 -15.44 10.58
CA LYS A 193 -7.67 -16.88 10.84
C LYS A 193 -6.43 -17.11 11.73
N LEU A 194 -5.33 -16.41 11.45
CA LEU A 194 -4.09 -16.51 12.23
C LEU A 194 -4.27 -16.02 13.66
N TYR A 195 -4.90 -14.86 13.83
CA TYR A 195 -5.13 -14.27 15.17
C TYR A 195 -6.13 -15.08 15.97
N GLY A 196 -7.20 -15.57 15.32
CA GLY A 196 -8.15 -16.50 15.95
C GLY A 196 -7.48 -17.78 16.45
N LYS A 197 -6.52 -18.33 15.67
CA LYS A 197 -5.73 -19.50 16.11
C LYS A 197 -4.77 -19.16 17.27
N ALA A 198 -4.15 -17.98 17.22
CA ALA A 198 -3.30 -17.54 18.33
C ALA A 198 -4.10 -17.39 19.62
N LEU A 199 -5.29 -16.80 19.55
CA LEU A 199 -6.20 -16.64 20.69
C LEU A 199 -6.68 -18.00 21.23
N GLU A 200 -7.07 -18.93 20.34
CA GLU A 200 -7.45 -20.30 20.69
C GLU A 200 -6.33 -21.00 21.46
N TYR A 201 -5.07 -20.91 20.99
CA TYR A 201 -3.93 -21.56 21.64
C TYR A 201 -3.50 -20.85 22.94
N ALA A 202 -3.73 -19.54 23.04
CA ALA A 202 -3.47 -18.80 24.26
C ALA A 202 -4.40 -19.25 25.41
N GLY A 203 -5.61 -19.74 25.11
CA GLY A 203 -6.55 -20.28 26.09
C GLY A 203 -6.92 -19.29 27.19
N LEU A 204 -7.02 -18.01 26.87
CA LEU A 204 -7.25 -16.93 27.84
C LEU A 204 -8.62 -17.08 28.51
N THR A 205 -8.66 -16.86 29.82
CA THR A 205 -9.88 -16.93 30.66
C THR A 205 -10.38 -15.54 31.07
N GLY A 206 -9.60 -14.49 30.77
CA GLY A 206 -9.88 -13.09 31.11
C GLY A 206 -9.22 -12.60 32.41
N SER A 207 -8.44 -13.46 33.09
CA SER A 207 -7.70 -13.10 34.31
C SER A 207 -6.19 -12.98 34.11
N GLU A 208 -5.71 -13.35 32.94
CA GLU A 208 -4.28 -13.35 32.60
C GLU A 208 -3.77 -11.95 32.28
N THR A 209 -2.47 -11.73 32.54
CA THR A 209 -1.73 -10.57 32.04
C THR A 209 -1.01 -10.97 30.76
N VAL A 210 -1.35 -10.36 29.65
CA VAL A 210 -0.72 -10.60 28.36
C VAL A 210 0.24 -9.47 28.02
N TRP A 211 1.43 -9.82 27.53
CA TRP A 211 2.44 -8.88 27.08
C TRP A 211 2.58 -8.98 25.56
N ASP A 212 2.25 -7.91 24.87
CA ASP A 212 2.51 -7.76 23.44
C ASP A 212 3.76 -6.89 23.24
N LEU A 213 4.90 -7.53 23.08
CA LEU A 213 6.17 -6.86 22.80
C LEU A 213 6.27 -6.56 21.31
N TYR A 214 6.58 -5.31 20.98
CA TYR A 214 6.58 -4.79 19.61
C TYR A 214 5.18 -4.68 18.97
N CYS A 215 4.17 -4.35 19.74
CA CYS A 215 2.75 -4.35 19.38
C CYS A 215 2.40 -3.49 18.14
N GLY A 216 3.23 -2.52 17.75
CA GLY A 216 2.92 -1.60 16.65
C GLY A 216 1.64 -0.82 16.94
N ILE A 217 0.64 -0.95 16.06
CA ILE A 217 -0.71 -0.36 16.27
C ILE A 217 -1.65 -1.30 17.04
N GLY A 218 -1.13 -2.35 17.64
CA GLY A 218 -1.87 -3.26 18.52
C GLY A 218 -2.77 -4.26 17.80
N THR A 219 -2.44 -4.67 16.57
CA THR A 219 -3.36 -5.50 15.77
C THR A 219 -3.65 -6.86 16.38
N ILE A 220 -2.71 -7.47 17.11
CA ILE A 220 -2.93 -8.76 17.75
C ILE A 220 -3.43 -8.61 19.18
N SER A 221 -3.01 -7.56 19.89
CA SER A 221 -3.42 -7.37 21.29
C SER A 221 -4.83 -6.85 21.46
N LEU A 222 -5.41 -6.26 20.41
CA LEU A 222 -6.78 -5.75 20.41
C LEU A 222 -7.80 -6.75 19.82
N PHE A 223 -7.32 -7.74 19.06
CA PHE A 223 -8.15 -8.80 18.47
C PHE A 223 -8.60 -9.81 19.54
#